data_30c83bf6567e3895465e33d31e6c0475
#
_entry.id   30c83bf6567e3895465e33d31e6c0475
#
_cell.length_a   1.000
_cell.length_b   1.000
_cell.length_c   1.000
_cell.angle_alpha   90.00
_cell.angle_beta   90.00
_cell.angle_gamma   90.00
#
_symmetry.space_group_name_H-M   'P 1'
#
loop_
_entity.id
_entity.type
_entity.pdbx_description
1 polymer ?
#
loop_
_entity_poly.entity_id
_entity_poly.type
_entity_poly.pdbx_seq_one_letter_code
_entity_poly.pdbx_strand_id
1 'polypeptide(L)'
;MIEGGHTRLSRTSHAISYDEKNDEILVPNPLAEAVLVYRGDASGDAAPIRAIQGPHTLIRDNDELALDNVHDELIVPTRESILIFSRTANGDIAPLRIIGGPKTRIYRARGIAVDPVNNIIAIGNSNPPGILIFNRTDQGDVAPRSMITGPKTGIYTTKGFAVVPERKELIATVEARGVQVSRNVGESFVGVWNYSDNGDVAPKAAIKGETTLLIAPRGAALDNKHQEIFVIDKVQNAFFTYSWEKLLQGQQR
;
A
#
# COMPACT_ATOMS: atom_id res chain seq x y z
N MET A 1 18.25 -3.27 -14.31
CA MET A 1 17.50 -4.44 -13.75
C MET A 1 18.32 -5.01 -12.60
N ILE A 2 17.70 -5.37 -11.49
CA ILE A 2 18.34 -6.05 -10.35
C ILE A 2 17.90 -7.50 -10.41
N GLU A 3 18.85 -8.43 -10.66
CA GLU A 3 18.58 -9.87 -10.81
C GLU A 3 19.86 -10.69 -10.55
N GLY A 4 19.70 -11.88 -9.98
CA GLY A 4 20.82 -12.79 -9.67
C GLY A 4 20.77 -13.30 -8.24
N GLY A 5 21.68 -14.22 -7.91
CA GLY A 5 21.68 -14.92 -6.62
C GLY A 5 22.06 -14.04 -5.41
N HIS A 6 22.94 -13.06 -5.62
CA HIS A 6 23.36 -12.16 -4.55
C HIS A 6 22.31 -11.12 -4.20
N THR A 7 21.32 -10.89 -5.06
CA THR A 7 20.24 -9.94 -4.81
C THR A 7 19.35 -10.35 -3.64
N ARG A 8 19.26 -11.63 -3.31
CA ARG A 8 18.36 -12.17 -2.28
C ARG A 8 16.87 -11.97 -2.57
N LEU A 9 16.51 -11.49 -3.78
CA LEU A 9 15.13 -11.34 -4.20
C LEU A 9 14.45 -12.70 -4.32
N SER A 10 13.25 -12.84 -3.77
CA SER A 10 12.41 -14.02 -3.97
C SER A 10 11.57 -13.89 -5.24
N ARG A 11 10.88 -14.98 -5.62
CA ARG A 11 10.03 -15.01 -6.82
C ARG A 11 8.84 -14.06 -6.76
N THR A 12 8.42 -13.68 -5.57
CA THR A 12 7.23 -12.85 -5.35
C THR A 12 7.61 -11.61 -4.56
N SER A 13 7.92 -10.54 -5.27
CA SER A 13 7.93 -9.18 -4.72
C SER A 13 6.68 -8.47 -5.25
N HIS A 14 5.85 -7.94 -4.37
CA HIS A 14 4.57 -7.37 -4.76
C HIS A 14 4.59 -5.83 -4.78
N ALA A 15 5.57 -5.23 -4.13
CA ALA A 15 5.73 -3.79 -4.05
C ALA A 15 7.20 -3.38 -4.13
N ILE A 16 7.38 -2.11 -4.33
CA ILE A 16 8.66 -1.41 -4.30
C ILE A 16 8.40 0.00 -3.79
N SER A 17 9.29 0.51 -2.95
CA SER A 17 9.32 1.93 -2.57
C SER A 17 10.67 2.52 -2.93
N TYR A 18 10.66 3.77 -3.35
CA TYR A 18 11.88 4.53 -3.61
C TYR A 18 11.99 5.68 -2.62
N ASP A 19 13.13 5.73 -1.95
CA ASP A 19 13.53 6.83 -1.07
C ASP A 19 14.35 7.83 -1.87
N GLU A 20 13.69 8.85 -2.40
CA GLU A 20 14.32 9.89 -3.21
C GLU A 20 15.39 10.67 -2.42
N LYS A 21 15.17 10.88 -1.13
CA LYS A 21 16.09 11.64 -0.25
C LYS A 21 17.43 10.94 -0.07
N ASN A 22 17.43 9.61 -0.01
CA ASN A 22 18.60 8.80 0.28
C ASN A 22 19.07 7.95 -0.90
N ASP A 23 18.39 8.03 -2.03
CA ASP A 23 18.64 7.24 -3.23
C ASP A 23 18.67 5.72 -2.93
N GLU A 24 17.58 5.22 -2.33
CA GLU A 24 17.46 3.83 -1.92
C GLU A 24 16.17 3.20 -2.46
N ILE A 25 16.27 1.94 -2.87
CA ILE A 25 15.16 1.11 -3.31
C ILE A 25 14.85 0.11 -2.19
N LEU A 26 13.61 0.12 -1.66
CA LEU A 26 13.16 -0.78 -0.61
C LEU A 26 12.19 -1.80 -1.21
N VAL A 27 12.44 -3.09 -0.95
CA VAL A 27 11.65 -4.20 -1.51
C VAL A 27 11.21 -5.13 -0.39
N PRO A 28 9.88 -5.30 -0.17
CA PRO A 28 9.38 -6.35 0.70
C PRO A 28 9.63 -7.70 0.06
N ASN A 29 10.09 -8.65 0.85
CA ASN A 29 10.43 -10.00 0.41
C ASN A 29 9.65 -11.03 1.25
N PRO A 30 8.38 -11.29 0.92
CA PRO A 30 7.48 -12.05 1.79
C PRO A 30 7.92 -13.50 2.01
N LEU A 31 8.49 -14.16 1.00
CA LEU A 31 8.94 -15.55 1.15
C LEU A 31 10.16 -15.70 2.05
N ALA A 32 10.95 -14.66 2.21
CA ALA A 32 12.10 -14.64 3.11
C ALA A 32 11.80 -13.91 4.43
N GLU A 33 10.57 -13.42 4.62
CA GLU A 33 10.16 -12.63 5.78
C GLU A 33 11.14 -11.47 6.05
N ALA A 34 11.41 -10.68 5.01
CA ALA A 34 12.45 -9.66 5.03
C ALA A 34 12.01 -8.37 4.31
N VAL A 35 12.71 -7.28 4.62
CA VAL A 35 12.78 -6.10 3.75
C VAL A 35 14.22 -5.94 3.29
N LEU A 36 14.40 -5.83 1.98
CA LEU A 36 15.70 -5.63 1.34
C LEU A 36 15.82 -4.18 0.89
N VAL A 37 16.99 -3.58 1.10
CA VAL A 37 17.29 -2.21 0.70
C VAL A 37 18.49 -2.21 -0.22
N TYR A 38 18.34 -1.57 -1.37
CA TYR A 38 19.38 -1.41 -2.38
C TYR A 38 19.68 0.06 -2.60
N ARG A 39 20.82 0.36 -3.21
CA ARG A 39 21.10 1.68 -3.73
C ARG A 39 20.17 1.99 -4.91
N GLY A 40 19.84 3.25 -5.16
CA GLY A 40 19.01 3.64 -6.30
C GLY A 40 19.63 3.30 -7.66
N ASP A 41 20.97 3.28 -7.74
CA ASP A 41 21.75 2.92 -8.94
C ASP A 41 22.01 1.40 -9.07
N ALA A 42 21.49 0.55 -8.18
CA ALA A 42 21.76 -0.88 -8.19
C ALA A 42 21.32 -1.55 -9.49
N SER A 43 22.15 -2.42 -10.01
CA SER A 43 21.87 -3.19 -11.24
C SER A 43 22.60 -4.54 -11.23
N GLY A 44 22.15 -5.48 -12.11
CA GLY A 44 22.69 -6.83 -12.19
C GLY A 44 22.53 -7.59 -10.89
N ASP A 45 23.52 -8.37 -10.52
CA ASP A 45 23.55 -9.23 -9.33
C ASP A 45 23.97 -8.45 -8.06
N ALA A 46 23.43 -7.25 -7.89
CA ALA A 46 23.76 -6.38 -6.76
C ALA A 46 23.18 -6.93 -5.46
N ALA A 47 24.00 -7.10 -4.43
CA ALA A 47 23.54 -7.43 -3.09
C ALA A 47 22.84 -6.24 -2.44
N PRO A 48 21.82 -6.47 -1.56
CA PRO A 48 21.24 -5.40 -0.78
C PRO A 48 22.27 -4.78 0.17
N ILE A 49 22.23 -3.47 0.32
CA ILE A 49 23.08 -2.73 1.27
C ILE A 49 22.62 -2.93 2.72
N ARG A 50 21.34 -3.23 2.92
CA ARG A 50 20.75 -3.60 4.21
C ARG A 50 19.65 -4.63 4.00
N ALA A 51 19.41 -5.44 5.04
CA ALA A 51 18.28 -6.35 5.10
C ALA A 51 17.74 -6.41 6.52
N ILE A 52 16.45 -6.14 6.68
CA ILE A 52 15.74 -6.34 7.94
C ILE A 52 15.17 -7.75 7.89
N GLN A 53 15.73 -8.67 8.67
CA GLN A 53 15.36 -10.07 8.64
C GLN A 53 15.78 -10.77 9.95
N GLY A 54 14.94 -11.66 10.44
CA GLY A 54 15.20 -12.50 11.61
C GLY A 54 14.02 -12.53 12.57
N PRO A 55 14.05 -13.41 13.58
CA PRO A 55 12.92 -13.66 14.46
C PRO A 55 12.50 -12.45 15.32
N HIS A 56 13.42 -11.57 15.68
CA HIS A 56 13.11 -10.39 16.48
C HIS A 56 12.42 -9.29 15.66
N THR A 57 12.50 -9.33 14.33
CA THR A 57 11.82 -8.36 13.46
C THR A 57 10.31 -8.52 13.47
N LEU A 58 9.79 -9.71 13.76
CA LEU A 58 8.38 -10.08 13.71
C LEU A 58 7.75 -9.93 12.30
N ILE A 59 8.57 -9.74 11.26
CA ILE A 59 8.10 -9.64 9.89
C ILE A 59 7.52 -10.99 9.46
N ARG A 60 6.26 -10.98 9.02
CA ARG A 60 5.51 -12.13 8.52
C ARG A 60 4.59 -11.69 7.40
N ASP A 61 4.59 -12.39 6.26
CA ASP A 61 3.62 -12.19 5.17
C ASP A 61 3.56 -10.70 4.69
N ASN A 62 4.73 -10.07 4.56
CA ASN A 62 4.89 -8.65 4.25
C ASN A 62 4.85 -8.41 2.73
N ASP A 63 3.67 -8.25 2.15
CA ASP A 63 3.50 -7.99 0.71
C ASP A 63 3.88 -6.56 0.30
N GLU A 64 3.77 -5.60 1.21
CA GLU A 64 3.87 -4.16 0.98
C GLU A 64 4.75 -3.48 2.02
N LEU A 65 5.10 -2.24 1.78
CA LEU A 65 5.71 -1.34 2.75
C LEU A 65 5.41 0.12 2.40
N ALA A 66 5.52 0.99 3.39
CA ALA A 66 5.47 2.44 3.19
C ALA A 66 6.65 3.11 3.91
N LEU A 67 7.09 4.22 3.35
CA LEU A 67 8.20 5.00 3.86
C LEU A 67 7.72 6.38 4.32
N ASP A 68 8.00 6.71 5.57
CA ASP A 68 7.82 8.05 6.13
C ASP A 68 9.17 8.77 6.15
N ASN A 69 9.44 9.54 5.11
CA ASN A 69 10.68 10.29 4.97
C ASN A 69 10.76 11.56 5.85
N VAL A 70 9.64 11.93 6.48
CA VAL A 70 9.61 13.07 7.42
C VAL A 70 10.14 12.65 8.79
N HIS A 71 9.78 11.44 9.22
CA HIS A 71 10.13 10.91 10.54
C HIS A 71 11.18 9.80 10.49
N ASP A 72 11.75 9.51 9.32
CA ASP A 72 12.73 8.45 9.09
C ASP A 72 12.22 7.07 9.57
N GLU A 73 10.96 6.74 9.22
CA GLU A 73 10.33 5.49 9.60
C GLU A 73 9.98 4.62 8.39
N LEU A 74 10.18 3.32 8.53
CA LEU A 74 9.73 2.29 7.62
C LEU A 74 8.54 1.55 8.24
N ILE A 75 7.43 1.49 7.51
CA ILE A 75 6.17 0.92 7.98
C ILE A 75 5.87 -0.33 7.18
N VAL A 76 5.78 -1.47 7.88
CA VAL A 76 5.63 -2.80 7.28
C VAL A 76 4.34 -3.44 7.80
N PRO A 77 3.28 -3.53 6.98
CA PRO A 77 2.10 -4.29 7.35
C PRO A 77 2.42 -5.78 7.31
N THR A 78 1.89 -6.49 8.28
CA THR A 78 1.94 -7.95 8.34
C THR A 78 0.52 -8.52 8.36
N ARG A 79 0.41 -9.83 8.57
CA ARG A 79 -0.89 -10.48 8.61
C ARG A 79 -1.86 -9.88 9.66
N GLU A 80 -1.35 -9.51 10.84
CA GLU A 80 -2.19 -9.12 12.00
C GLU A 80 -1.66 -7.88 12.73
N SER A 81 -0.68 -7.20 12.15
CA SER A 81 -0.08 -6.01 12.77
C SER A 81 0.56 -5.08 11.73
N ILE A 82 0.89 -3.89 12.16
CA ILE A 82 1.74 -2.95 11.46
C ILE A 82 3.00 -2.78 12.30
N LEU A 83 4.15 -3.06 11.71
CA LEU A 83 5.46 -2.92 12.34
C LEU A 83 6.10 -1.62 11.87
N ILE A 84 6.63 -0.85 12.79
CA ILE A 84 7.32 0.40 12.48
C ILE A 84 8.78 0.26 12.85
N PHE A 85 9.67 0.44 11.89
CA PHE A 85 11.12 0.38 12.06
C PHE A 85 11.75 1.75 11.79
N SER A 86 12.98 1.94 12.27
CA SER A 86 13.81 3.01 11.72
C SER A 86 14.04 2.78 10.23
N ARG A 87 14.06 3.83 9.42
CA ARG A 87 14.42 3.76 8.01
C ARG A 87 15.79 3.10 7.79
N THR A 88 16.71 3.31 8.72
CA THR A 88 18.08 2.76 8.67
C THR A 88 18.23 1.38 9.31
N ALA A 89 17.12 0.74 9.67
CA ALA A 89 17.12 -0.59 10.27
C ALA A 89 17.89 -1.62 9.44
N ASN A 90 18.62 -2.51 10.10
CA ASN A 90 19.40 -3.58 9.47
C ASN A 90 19.56 -4.77 10.40
N GLY A 91 19.49 -5.98 9.86
CA GLY A 91 19.64 -7.23 10.61
C GLY A 91 18.39 -7.65 11.36
N ASP A 92 18.59 -8.46 12.40
CA ASP A 92 17.54 -9.01 13.24
C ASP A 92 17.24 -8.10 14.44
N ILE A 93 16.48 -7.04 14.17
CA ILE A 93 16.12 -6.03 15.17
C ILE A 93 14.62 -5.99 15.41
N ALA A 94 14.24 -5.66 16.65
CA ALA A 94 12.83 -5.43 16.98
C ALA A 94 12.32 -4.12 16.36
N PRO A 95 11.01 -4.05 15.98
CA PRO A 95 10.40 -2.81 15.56
C PRO A 95 10.43 -1.76 16.70
N LEU A 96 10.48 -0.49 16.33
CA LEU A 96 10.38 0.64 17.27
C LEU A 96 9.04 0.65 17.99
N ARG A 97 7.97 0.30 17.26
CA ARG A 97 6.61 0.12 17.81
C ARG A 97 5.78 -0.80 16.92
N ILE A 98 4.71 -1.30 17.45
CA ILE A 98 3.79 -2.24 16.83
C ILE A 98 2.37 -1.74 17.06
N ILE A 99 1.56 -1.71 15.98
CA ILE A 99 0.10 -1.58 16.07
C ILE A 99 -0.44 -2.99 15.82
N GLY A 100 -1.01 -3.62 16.83
CA GLY A 100 -1.43 -5.02 16.75
C GLY A 100 -2.24 -5.44 17.96
N GLY A 101 -3.12 -6.41 17.76
CA GLY A 101 -4.03 -6.93 18.78
C GLY A 101 -5.49 -6.88 18.33
N PRO A 102 -6.41 -7.52 19.06
CA PRO A 102 -7.80 -7.72 18.62
C PRO A 102 -8.60 -6.43 18.39
N LYS A 103 -8.32 -5.34 19.11
CA LYS A 103 -9.01 -4.06 18.91
C LYS A 103 -8.64 -3.39 17.59
N THR A 104 -7.45 -3.68 17.06
CA THR A 104 -7.01 -3.12 15.78
C THR A 104 -7.84 -3.60 14.60
N ARG A 105 -8.47 -4.78 14.73
CA ARG A 105 -9.21 -5.47 13.66
C ARG A 105 -8.40 -5.76 12.40
N ILE A 106 -7.08 -5.71 12.49
CA ILE A 106 -6.19 -6.02 11.38
C ILE A 106 -6.29 -7.53 11.08
N TYR A 107 -6.63 -7.85 9.85
CA TYR A 107 -6.63 -9.22 9.36
C TYR A 107 -6.14 -9.28 7.93
N ARG A 108 -4.97 -9.88 7.70
CA ARG A 108 -4.28 -9.96 6.41
C ARG A 108 -4.20 -8.58 5.75
N ALA A 109 -3.48 -7.68 6.40
CA ALA A 109 -3.26 -6.33 5.87
C ALA A 109 -2.60 -6.41 4.49
N ARG A 110 -3.15 -5.67 3.54
CA ARG A 110 -2.67 -5.61 2.16
C ARG A 110 -2.77 -4.18 1.66
N GLY A 111 -1.71 -3.73 1.04
CA GLY A 111 -1.59 -2.32 0.70
C GLY A 111 -1.42 -1.45 1.94
N ILE A 112 -0.62 -0.42 1.81
CA ILE A 112 -0.37 0.55 2.86
C ILE A 112 -0.02 1.90 2.25
N ALA A 113 -0.44 2.98 2.91
CA ALA A 113 0.07 4.31 2.69
C ALA A 113 0.27 5.05 4.02
N VAL A 114 1.20 5.97 4.03
CA VAL A 114 1.47 6.87 5.14
C VAL A 114 1.31 8.32 4.69
N ASP A 115 0.63 9.12 5.50
CA ASP A 115 0.61 10.58 5.38
C ASP A 115 1.21 11.18 6.66
N PRO A 116 2.49 11.56 6.62
CA PRO A 116 3.17 12.14 7.78
C PRO A 116 2.64 13.51 8.17
N VAL A 117 2.09 14.27 7.20
CA VAL A 117 1.55 15.63 7.43
C VAL A 117 0.27 15.57 8.26
N ASN A 118 -0.62 14.64 7.94
CA ASN A 118 -1.90 14.47 8.64
C ASN A 118 -1.87 13.37 9.72
N ASN A 119 -0.69 12.81 10.01
CA ASN A 119 -0.49 11.75 11.01
C ASN A 119 -1.32 10.49 10.75
N ILE A 120 -1.32 9.98 9.50
CA ILE A 120 -2.16 8.86 9.04
C ILE A 120 -1.30 7.68 8.59
N ILE A 121 -1.71 6.47 8.98
CA ILE A 121 -1.40 5.21 8.32
C ILE A 121 -2.73 4.59 7.86
N ALA A 122 -2.84 4.29 6.56
CA ALA A 122 -3.99 3.59 5.99
C ALA A 122 -3.56 2.22 5.47
N ILE A 123 -4.34 1.18 5.77
CA ILE A 123 -4.11 -0.18 5.28
C ILE A 123 -5.38 -0.78 4.67
N GLY A 124 -5.20 -1.64 3.67
CA GLY A 124 -6.24 -2.53 3.19
C GLY A 124 -6.42 -3.72 4.12
N ASN A 125 -7.65 -4.00 4.52
CA ASN A 125 -8.00 -5.12 5.39
C ASN A 125 -8.81 -6.18 4.63
N SER A 126 -8.55 -7.46 4.91
CA SER A 126 -9.21 -8.55 4.17
C SER A 126 -10.46 -9.09 4.88
N ASN A 127 -10.60 -8.89 6.19
CA ASN A 127 -11.78 -9.33 6.95
C ASN A 127 -12.03 -8.45 8.19
N PRO A 128 -13.11 -7.65 8.21
CA PRO A 128 -13.98 -7.40 7.06
C PRO A 128 -13.21 -6.70 5.95
N PRO A 129 -13.61 -6.90 4.67
CA PRO A 129 -12.99 -6.17 3.57
C PRO A 129 -13.18 -4.67 3.72
N GLY A 130 -12.11 -3.89 3.57
CA GLY A 130 -12.19 -2.46 3.78
C GLY A 130 -10.84 -1.79 3.93
N ILE A 131 -10.87 -0.55 4.42
CA ILE A 131 -9.71 0.26 4.72
C ILE A 131 -9.74 0.60 6.21
N LEU A 132 -8.63 0.35 6.90
CA LEU A 132 -8.43 0.78 8.28
C LEU A 132 -7.47 1.96 8.31
N ILE A 133 -7.82 3.00 9.05
CA ILE A 133 -7.01 4.20 9.21
C ILE A 133 -6.60 4.31 10.69
N PHE A 134 -5.30 4.40 10.94
CA PHE A 134 -4.69 4.60 12.24
C PHE A 134 -3.98 5.95 12.30
N ASN A 135 -3.72 6.45 13.50
CA ASN A 135 -2.73 7.50 13.65
C ASN A 135 -1.33 6.91 13.48
N ARG A 136 -0.44 7.63 12.82
CA ARG A 136 0.95 7.19 12.61
C ARG A 136 1.67 6.87 13.92
N THR A 137 1.32 7.57 14.99
CA THR A 137 1.91 7.41 16.33
C THR A 137 1.22 6.37 17.21
N ASP A 138 0.20 5.69 16.71
CA ASP A 138 -0.48 4.63 17.46
C ASP A 138 0.47 3.47 17.79
N GLN A 139 0.22 2.83 18.94
CA GLN A 139 1.00 1.70 19.45
C GLN A 139 0.12 0.74 20.25
N GLY A 140 0.40 -0.57 20.12
CA GLY A 140 -0.28 -1.62 20.86
C GLY A 140 -1.67 -1.94 20.30
N ASP A 141 -2.54 -2.46 21.18
CA ASP A 141 -3.90 -2.90 20.85
C ASP A 141 -4.89 -1.73 20.88
N VAL A 142 -4.88 -0.92 19.84
CA VAL A 142 -5.72 0.27 19.68
C VAL A 142 -6.75 0.05 18.57
N ALA A 143 -7.94 0.62 18.72
CA ALA A 143 -8.93 0.64 17.64
C ALA A 143 -8.48 1.58 16.51
N PRO A 144 -8.79 1.27 15.25
CA PRO A 144 -8.54 2.21 14.15
C PRO A 144 -9.33 3.50 14.38
N ARG A 145 -8.74 4.63 14.00
CA ARG A 145 -9.39 5.93 13.99
C ARG A 145 -10.62 5.96 13.09
N SER A 146 -10.55 5.23 11.98
CA SER A 146 -11.60 5.14 10.98
C SER A 146 -11.54 3.75 10.31
N MET A 147 -12.72 3.21 9.98
CA MET A 147 -12.86 1.93 9.30
C MET A 147 -13.91 2.07 8.19
N ILE A 148 -13.45 2.09 6.94
CA ILE A 148 -14.29 2.16 5.74
C ILE A 148 -14.58 0.73 5.30
N THR A 149 -15.79 0.22 5.55
CA THR A 149 -16.18 -1.16 5.28
C THR A 149 -17.68 -1.27 5.08
N GLY A 150 -18.11 -2.17 4.23
CA GLY A 150 -19.52 -2.43 3.92
C GLY A 150 -19.80 -2.43 2.42
N PRO A 151 -21.02 -2.84 2.02
CA PRO A 151 -21.36 -3.06 0.61
C PRO A 151 -21.31 -1.79 -0.25
N LYS A 152 -21.62 -0.61 0.28
CA LYS A 152 -21.57 0.66 -0.48
C LYS A 152 -20.14 1.06 -0.86
N THR A 153 -19.14 0.61 -0.11
CA THR A 153 -17.74 0.88 -0.43
C THR A 153 -17.33 0.23 -1.74
N GLY A 154 -17.96 -0.88 -2.13
CA GLY A 154 -17.56 -1.70 -3.26
C GLY A 154 -16.24 -2.45 -3.05
N ILE A 155 -15.63 -2.33 -1.88
CA ILE A 155 -14.34 -2.94 -1.59
C ILE A 155 -14.49 -4.45 -1.39
N TYR A 156 -13.81 -5.23 -2.23
CA TYR A 156 -13.59 -6.65 -2.01
C TYR A 156 -12.16 -6.91 -1.54
N THR A 157 -11.17 -6.34 -2.23
CA THR A 157 -9.78 -6.28 -1.77
C THR A 157 -9.11 -5.02 -2.29
N THR A 158 -8.23 -4.45 -1.48
CA THR A 158 -7.41 -3.28 -1.83
C THR A 158 -5.94 -3.66 -1.82
N LYS A 159 -5.16 -3.08 -2.72
CA LYS A 159 -3.73 -3.37 -2.84
C LYS A 159 -2.86 -2.12 -2.91
N GLY A 160 -3.16 -1.23 -3.83
CA GLY A 160 -2.43 0.01 -4.00
C GLY A 160 -3.11 1.15 -3.28
N PHE A 161 -2.32 1.98 -2.62
CA PHE A 161 -2.78 3.20 -1.97
C PHE A 161 -1.91 4.38 -2.39
N ALA A 162 -2.54 5.54 -2.48
CA ALA A 162 -1.85 6.82 -2.55
C ALA A 162 -2.59 7.83 -1.67
N VAL A 163 -1.87 8.82 -1.15
CA VAL A 163 -2.42 9.87 -0.28
C VAL A 163 -2.33 11.22 -0.95
N VAL A 164 -3.31 12.08 -0.68
CA VAL A 164 -3.36 13.48 -1.08
C VAL A 164 -3.42 14.34 0.17
N PRO A 165 -2.28 14.67 0.79
CA PRO A 165 -2.23 15.30 2.12
C PRO A 165 -2.99 16.62 2.20
N GLU A 166 -2.90 17.46 1.19
CA GLU A 166 -3.53 18.78 1.14
C GLU A 166 -5.05 18.69 1.14
N ARG A 167 -5.60 17.58 0.66
CA ARG A 167 -7.05 17.33 0.58
C ARG A 167 -7.54 16.37 1.65
N LYS A 168 -6.63 15.73 2.41
CA LYS A 168 -6.92 14.68 3.39
C LYS A 168 -7.69 13.52 2.74
N GLU A 169 -7.24 13.12 1.57
CA GLU A 169 -7.86 12.08 0.74
C GLU A 169 -6.95 10.88 0.58
N LEU A 170 -7.59 9.72 0.51
CA LEU A 170 -6.97 8.43 0.23
C LEU A 170 -7.48 7.92 -1.10
N ILE A 171 -6.56 7.51 -1.96
CA ILE A 171 -6.85 6.79 -3.20
C ILE A 171 -6.53 5.32 -2.96
N ALA A 172 -7.44 4.44 -3.36
CA ALA A 172 -7.23 3.00 -3.24
C ALA A 172 -7.60 2.28 -4.54
N THR A 173 -6.76 1.33 -4.96
CA THR A 173 -7.13 0.38 -6.00
C THR A 173 -7.99 -0.73 -5.39
N VAL A 174 -9.08 -1.07 -6.05
CA VAL A 174 -10.03 -2.09 -5.60
C VAL A 174 -10.15 -3.17 -6.67
N GLU A 175 -9.77 -4.39 -6.31
CA GLU A 175 -10.08 -5.58 -7.11
C GLU A 175 -11.51 -6.04 -6.82
N ALA A 176 -12.30 -6.29 -7.85
CA ALA A 176 -13.64 -6.85 -7.73
C ALA A 176 -13.61 -8.32 -7.32
N ARG A 177 -14.74 -8.79 -6.77
CA ARG A 177 -14.91 -10.19 -6.41
C ARG A 177 -14.83 -11.07 -7.66
N GLY A 178 -14.05 -12.16 -7.57
CA GLY A 178 -13.95 -13.13 -8.65
C GLY A 178 -13.11 -12.71 -9.84
N VAL A 179 -12.47 -11.54 -9.83
CA VAL A 179 -11.63 -11.04 -10.93
C VAL A 179 -10.53 -12.01 -11.37
N GLN A 180 -10.05 -12.85 -10.44
CA GLN A 180 -9.06 -13.89 -10.75
C GLN A 180 -9.61 -14.99 -11.66
N VAL A 181 -10.93 -15.13 -11.75
CA VAL A 181 -11.65 -16.15 -12.55
C VAL A 181 -12.32 -15.50 -13.76
N SER A 182 -13.18 -14.50 -13.54
CA SER A 182 -14.01 -13.89 -14.57
C SER A 182 -13.25 -12.93 -15.49
N ARG A 183 -12.21 -12.25 -14.94
CA ARG A 183 -11.43 -11.22 -15.64
C ARG A 183 -12.29 -10.13 -16.30
N ASN A 184 -13.43 -9.80 -15.71
CA ASN A 184 -14.34 -8.79 -16.24
C ASN A 184 -13.71 -7.41 -16.15
N VAL A 185 -13.66 -6.73 -17.29
CA VAL A 185 -13.18 -5.35 -17.36
C VAL A 185 -14.20 -4.42 -16.71
N GLY A 186 -13.72 -3.44 -15.95
CA GLY A 186 -14.54 -2.36 -15.39
C GLY A 186 -15.29 -2.68 -14.12
N GLU A 187 -15.25 -3.90 -13.59
CA GLU A 187 -15.77 -4.22 -12.25
C GLU A 187 -14.84 -3.74 -11.15
N SER A 188 -13.54 -3.84 -11.36
CA SER A 188 -12.51 -3.26 -10.51
C SER A 188 -12.40 -1.76 -10.75
N PHE A 189 -11.90 -1.02 -9.77
CA PHE A 189 -11.86 0.43 -9.87
C PHE A 189 -10.74 1.05 -9.01
N VAL A 190 -10.51 2.33 -9.22
CA VAL A 190 -9.74 3.19 -8.30
C VAL A 190 -10.72 4.12 -7.63
N GLY A 191 -10.81 4.08 -6.31
CA GLY A 191 -11.72 4.89 -5.51
C GLY A 191 -11.01 5.93 -4.67
N VAL A 192 -11.71 7.01 -4.35
CA VAL A 192 -11.23 8.10 -3.50
C VAL A 192 -12.14 8.23 -2.27
N TRP A 193 -11.53 8.27 -1.09
CA TRP A 193 -12.22 8.50 0.19
C TRP A 193 -11.53 9.61 0.98
N ASN A 194 -12.27 10.23 1.89
CA ASN A 194 -11.67 11.16 2.86
C ASN A 194 -11.11 10.37 4.05
N TYR A 195 -10.10 10.90 4.74
CA TYR A 195 -9.58 10.29 5.97
C TYR A 195 -10.63 10.23 7.10
N SER A 196 -11.67 11.07 7.03
CA SER A 196 -12.77 11.10 8.00
C SER A 196 -13.91 10.13 7.68
N ASP A 197 -13.89 9.48 6.49
CA ASP A 197 -14.94 8.54 6.12
C ASP A 197 -14.89 7.32 7.04
N ASN A 198 -16.07 6.88 7.49
CA ASN A 198 -16.18 5.77 8.43
C ASN A 198 -17.46 4.97 8.17
N GLY A 199 -17.40 3.64 8.30
CA GLY A 199 -18.53 2.75 8.07
C GLY A 199 -18.77 2.47 6.58
N ASP A 200 -20.03 2.24 6.22
CA ASP A 200 -20.46 1.85 4.89
C ASP A 200 -20.69 3.06 3.97
N VAL A 201 -19.62 3.67 3.50
CA VAL A 201 -19.61 4.85 2.63
C VAL A 201 -19.04 4.54 1.26
N ALA A 202 -19.74 4.97 0.21
CA ALA A 202 -19.23 4.86 -1.16
C ALA A 202 -18.01 5.78 -1.35
N PRO A 203 -17.11 5.48 -2.31
CA PRO A 203 -16.06 6.42 -2.69
C PRO A 203 -16.69 7.73 -3.19
N LYS A 204 -16.10 8.86 -2.82
CA LYS A 204 -16.57 10.19 -3.29
C LYS A 204 -16.32 10.39 -4.79
N ALA A 205 -15.35 9.67 -5.35
CA ALA A 205 -15.01 9.62 -6.76
C ALA A 205 -14.43 8.26 -7.13
N ALA A 206 -14.63 7.81 -8.36
CA ALA A 206 -14.06 6.55 -8.83
C ALA A 206 -13.74 6.55 -10.33
N ILE A 207 -12.59 5.96 -10.68
CA ILE A 207 -12.26 5.53 -12.05
C ILE A 207 -12.81 4.12 -12.21
N LYS A 208 -13.95 3.97 -12.90
CA LYS A 208 -14.68 2.70 -13.01
C LYS A 208 -15.35 2.58 -14.37
N GLY A 209 -15.58 1.35 -14.82
CA GLY A 209 -16.28 1.04 -16.07
C GLY A 209 -15.37 0.45 -17.14
N GLU A 210 -15.99 -0.07 -18.21
CA GLU A 210 -15.28 -0.83 -19.25
C GLU A 210 -14.22 -0.01 -19.98
N THR A 211 -14.45 1.29 -20.18
CA THR A 211 -13.51 2.18 -20.84
C THR A 211 -12.22 2.43 -20.06
N THR A 212 -12.18 2.07 -18.77
CA THR A 212 -10.96 2.17 -17.97
C THR A 212 -9.98 1.05 -18.25
N LEU A 213 -10.43 -0.05 -18.82
CA LEU A 213 -9.67 -1.28 -19.06
C LEU A 213 -9.17 -1.98 -17.79
N LEU A 214 -9.53 -1.52 -16.59
CA LEU A 214 -9.09 -2.11 -15.33
C LEU A 214 -9.71 -3.48 -15.11
N ILE A 215 -8.88 -4.48 -14.80
CA ILE A 215 -9.27 -5.83 -14.41
C ILE A 215 -8.81 -6.14 -12.97
N ALA A 216 -7.51 -6.03 -12.72
CA ALA A 216 -6.93 -6.32 -11.40
C ALA A 216 -5.87 -5.26 -11.03
N PRO A 217 -6.31 -4.03 -10.70
CA PRO A 217 -5.39 -2.96 -10.33
C PRO A 217 -4.68 -3.28 -9.02
N ARG A 218 -3.36 -3.08 -8.97
CA ARG A 218 -2.50 -3.46 -7.86
C ARG A 218 -1.82 -2.28 -7.20
N GLY A 219 -1.22 -1.40 -7.96
CA GLY A 219 -0.50 -0.23 -7.47
C GLY A 219 -1.16 1.04 -7.93
N ALA A 220 -1.06 2.10 -7.13
CA ALA A 220 -1.42 3.46 -7.50
C ALA A 220 -0.32 4.43 -7.08
N ALA A 221 -0.01 5.38 -7.95
CA ALA A 221 0.89 6.49 -7.65
C ALA A 221 0.32 7.78 -8.23
N LEU A 222 0.75 8.91 -7.68
CA LEU A 222 0.30 10.24 -8.10
C LEU A 222 1.46 11.05 -8.66
N ASP A 223 1.21 11.72 -9.76
CA ASP A 223 1.98 12.86 -10.20
C ASP A 223 1.17 14.14 -9.94
N ASN A 224 1.45 14.78 -8.82
CA ASN A 224 0.78 16.02 -8.42
C ASN A 224 1.08 17.18 -9.38
N LYS A 225 2.24 17.17 -10.03
CA LYS A 225 2.65 18.22 -10.95
C LYS A 225 1.82 18.20 -12.24
N HIS A 226 1.59 17.00 -12.79
CA HIS A 226 0.85 16.82 -14.03
C HIS A 226 -0.62 16.44 -13.79
N GLN A 227 -1.05 16.31 -12.54
CA GLN A 227 -2.40 15.91 -12.15
C GLN A 227 -2.79 14.55 -12.74
N GLU A 228 -1.92 13.56 -12.57
CA GLU A 228 -2.09 12.22 -13.11
C GLU A 228 -2.07 11.16 -12.01
N ILE A 229 -2.88 10.12 -12.21
CA ILE A 229 -2.88 8.89 -11.42
C ILE A 229 -2.32 7.78 -12.29
N PHE A 230 -1.27 7.13 -11.83
CA PHE A 230 -0.71 5.94 -12.43
C PHE A 230 -1.26 4.69 -11.75
N VAL A 231 -1.73 3.74 -12.54
CA VAL A 231 -2.28 2.48 -12.04
C VAL A 231 -1.65 1.30 -12.76
N ILE A 232 -1.13 0.35 -12.00
CA ILE A 232 -0.61 -0.91 -12.53
C ILE A 232 -1.72 -1.96 -12.49
N ASP A 233 -2.00 -2.61 -13.62
CA ASP A 233 -2.94 -3.74 -13.69
C ASP A 233 -2.20 -5.05 -13.98
N LYS A 234 -2.29 -5.98 -13.05
CA LYS A 234 -1.53 -7.24 -13.12
C LYS A 234 -2.07 -8.22 -14.17
N VAL A 235 -3.37 -8.17 -14.48
CA VAL A 235 -3.98 -9.09 -15.47
C VAL A 235 -3.73 -8.58 -16.88
N GLN A 236 -3.82 -7.28 -17.06
CA GLN A 236 -3.49 -6.63 -18.33
C GLN A 236 -1.98 -6.59 -18.60
N ASN A 237 -1.15 -6.81 -17.57
CA ASN A 237 0.30 -6.59 -17.60
C ASN A 237 0.61 -5.21 -18.17
N ALA A 238 -0.12 -4.22 -17.68
CA ALA A 238 -0.16 -2.88 -18.21
C ALA A 238 -0.07 -1.83 -17.10
N PHE A 239 0.29 -0.66 -17.55
CA PHE A 239 0.39 0.56 -16.76
C PHE A 239 -0.54 1.58 -17.42
N PHE A 240 -1.46 2.14 -16.65
CA PHE A 240 -2.45 3.11 -17.11
C PHE A 240 -2.23 4.47 -16.45
N THR A 241 -2.48 5.52 -17.20
CA THR A 241 -2.47 6.90 -16.71
C THR A 241 -3.87 7.49 -16.84
N TYR A 242 -4.38 8.08 -15.76
CA TYR A 242 -5.68 8.76 -15.73
C TYR A 242 -5.51 10.19 -15.24
N SER A 243 -6.35 11.10 -15.74
CA SER A 243 -6.37 12.47 -15.26
C SER A 243 -7.01 12.53 -13.86
N TRP A 244 -6.28 13.05 -12.90
CA TRP A 244 -6.75 13.32 -11.54
C TRP A 244 -7.87 14.35 -11.49
N GLU A 245 -7.71 15.43 -12.26
CA GLU A 245 -8.70 16.49 -12.32
C GLU A 245 -10.05 16.00 -12.86
N LYS A 246 -10.02 15.20 -13.93
CA LYS A 246 -11.23 14.60 -14.50
C LYS A 246 -11.91 13.62 -13.56
N LEU A 247 -11.16 12.90 -12.74
CA LEU A 247 -11.72 12.01 -11.73
C LEU A 247 -12.57 12.78 -10.73
N LEU A 248 -12.10 13.91 -10.26
CA LEU A 248 -12.81 14.73 -9.27
C LEU A 248 -13.95 15.56 -9.86
N GLN A 249 -13.87 15.91 -11.14
CA GLN A 249 -14.92 16.67 -11.86
C GLN A 249 -15.99 15.76 -12.48
N GLY A 250 -15.66 14.50 -12.76
CA GLY A 250 -16.45 13.59 -13.61
C GLY A 250 -17.66 12.93 -12.95
N GLN A 251 -18.04 13.27 -11.73
CA GLN A 251 -19.21 12.70 -11.06
C GLN A 251 -20.47 13.55 -11.14
N GLN A 252 -20.59 14.42 -12.12
CA GLN A 252 -21.85 15.11 -12.42
C GLN A 252 -22.53 14.57 -13.70
N ARG A 253 -22.42 13.25 -13.95
CA ARG A 253 -23.27 12.60 -14.99
C ARG A 253 -23.68 11.21 -14.59
#